data_cb22e6117177a36be7211adade6f2e66
#
_entry.id   cb22e6117177a36be7211adade6f2e66
#
_cell.length_a   1.000
_cell.length_b   1.000
_cell.length_c   1.000
_cell.angle_alpha   90.00
_cell.angle_beta   90.00
_cell.angle_gamma   90.00
#
_symmetry.space_group_name_H-M   'P 1'
#
loop_
_entity.id
_entity.type
_entity.pdbx_description
1 polymer ?
#
loop_
_entity_poly.entity_id
_entity_poly.type
_entity_poly.pdbx_seq_one_letter_code
_entity_poly.pdbx_strand_id
1 'polypeptide(L)'
;LRERPGPTILTPHEGEMGRLIGRSSGEVSASRLDSALALARESGAVVVLKGDDTIVTDGGRVAINNCSAPALATAGTGDVLAGVCGAFLARGLDPFEAACAAVHCHTRAGRVAADRVGSAEGVIAGDVVQAMPLAMVPGPAGADRSG
;
A
#
# COMPACT_ATOMS: atom_id res chain seq x y z
N LEU A 1 7.45 2.28 -18.89
CA LEU A 1 7.56 2.96 -17.59
C LEU A 1 8.94 3.61 -17.40
N ARG A 2 10.03 2.94 -17.81
CA ARG A 2 11.40 3.46 -17.66
C ARG A 2 11.66 4.82 -18.31
N GLU A 3 10.89 5.17 -19.33
CA GLU A 3 11.04 6.43 -20.07
C GLU A 3 10.27 7.60 -19.44
N ARG A 4 9.55 7.37 -18.34
CA ARG A 4 8.88 8.46 -17.63
C ARG A 4 9.89 9.36 -16.93
N PRO A 5 9.77 10.68 -17.09
CA PRO A 5 10.73 11.64 -16.51
C PRO A 5 10.55 11.86 -15.00
N GLY A 6 9.60 11.20 -14.35
CA GLY A 6 9.28 11.41 -12.94
C GLY A 6 9.10 10.11 -12.15
N PRO A 7 9.10 10.19 -10.81
CA PRO A 7 8.94 9.03 -9.95
C PRO A 7 7.61 8.33 -10.22
N THR A 8 7.62 7.00 -10.14
CA THR A 8 6.43 6.17 -10.37
C THR A 8 6.28 5.19 -9.21
N ILE A 9 5.07 5.11 -8.67
CA ILE A 9 4.65 4.08 -7.70
C ILE A 9 3.54 3.27 -8.36
N LEU A 10 3.69 1.95 -8.41
CA LEU A 10 2.68 1.01 -8.87
C LEU A 10 2.05 0.36 -7.64
N THR A 11 0.72 0.28 -7.60
CA THR A 11 -0.02 -0.27 -6.45
C THR A 11 -0.89 -1.47 -6.82
N PRO A 12 -0.32 -2.53 -7.46
CA PRO A 12 -1.10 -3.68 -7.89
C PRO A 12 -1.55 -4.56 -6.72
N HIS A 13 -2.73 -5.19 -6.85
CA HIS A 13 -3.03 -6.43 -6.15
C HIS A 13 -2.50 -7.63 -6.97
N GLU A 14 -2.56 -8.86 -6.44
CA GLU A 14 -1.97 -10.05 -7.10
C GLU A 14 -2.48 -10.28 -8.53
N GLY A 15 -3.79 -10.07 -8.78
CA GLY A 15 -4.35 -10.21 -10.12
C GLY A 15 -3.87 -9.14 -11.11
N GLU A 16 -3.69 -7.89 -10.65
CA GLU A 16 -3.10 -6.80 -11.44
C GLU A 16 -1.62 -7.06 -11.69
N MET A 17 -0.90 -7.49 -10.66
CA MET A 17 0.50 -7.89 -10.77
C MET A 17 0.67 -8.99 -11.83
N GLY A 18 -0.16 -10.04 -11.77
CA GLY A 18 -0.10 -11.15 -12.73
C GLY A 18 -0.26 -10.65 -14.16
N ARG A 19 -1.19 -9.73 -14.42
CA ARG A 19 -1.35 -9.12 -15.76
C ARG A 19 -0.13 -8.31 -16.20
N LEU A 20 0.52 -7.61 -15.26
CA LEU A 20 1.71 -6.80 -15.56
C LEU A 20 2.94 -7.65 -15.93
N ILE A 21 3.08 -8.82 -15.29
CA ILE A 21 4.27 -9.68 -15.48
C ILE A 21 3.99 -10.95 -16.30
N GLY A 22 2.77 -11.09 -16.85
CA GLY A 22 2.39 -12.24 -17.69
C GLY A 22 2.27 -13.56 -16.90
N ARG A 23 1.82 -13.50 -15.63
CA ARG A 23 1.60 -14.67 -14.75
C ARG A 23 0.17 -14.71 -14.23
N SER A 24 -0.26 -15.87 -13.75
CA SER A 24 -1.53 -16.00 -13.02
C SER A 24 -1.40 -15.39 -11.60
N SER A 25 -2.56 -15.01 -11.00
CA SER A 25 -2.58 -14.54 -9.61
C SER A 25 -2.07 -15.59 -8.62
N GLY A 26 -2.30 -16.89 -8.89
CA GLY A 26 -1.79 -17.98 -8.06
C GLY A 26 -0.26 -18.10 -8.07
N GLU A 27 0.37 -17.90 -9.24
CA GLU A 27 1.83 -17.89 -9.35
C GLU A 27 2.42 -16.66 -8.63
N VAL A 28 1.75 -15.51 -8.72
CA VAL A 28 2.14 -14.31 -7.96
C VAL A 28 2.02 -14.57 -6.46
N SER A 29 0.91 -15.15 -6.01
CA SER A 29 0.66 -15.47 -4.60
C SER A 29 1.73 -16.40 -4.03
N ALA A 30 2.17 -17.39 -4.81
CA ALA A 30 3.22 -18.33 -4.41
C ALA A 30 4.64 -17.70 -4.31
N SER A 31 4.86 -16.54 -4.94
CA SER A 31 6.17 -15.86 -5.01
C SER A 31 6.05 -14.34 -4.98
N ARG A 32 5.30 -13.82 -3.99
CA ARG A 32 4.95 -12.40 -3.89
C ARG A 32 6.16 -11.48 -3.90
N LEU A 33 7.15 -11.76 -3.05
CA LEU A 33 8.36 -10.94 -2.94
C LEU A 33 9.16 -10.93 -4.23
N ASP A 34 9.41 -12.09 -4.82
CA ASP A 34 10.16 -12.20 -6.08
C ASP A 34 9.45 -11.49 -7.23
N SER A 35 8.12 -11.62 -7.30
CA SER A 35 7.30 -10.93 -8.30
C SER A 35 7.38 -9.40 -8.15
N ALA A 36 7.30 -8.88 -6.93
CA ALA A 36 7.41 -7.44 -6.67
C ALA A 36 8.82 -6.91 -7.00
N LEU A 37 9.87 -7.63 -6.58
CA LEU A 37 11.26 -7.27 -6.88
C LEU A 37 11.54 -7.27 -8.39
N ALA A 38 11.06 -8.30 -9.11
CA ALA A 38 11.25 -8.40 -10.56
C ALA A 38 10.59 -7.21 -11.28
N LEU A 39 9.31 -6.90 -10.97
CA LEU A 39 8.61 -5.78 -11.57
C LEU A 39 9.29 -4.44 -11.26
N ALA A 40 9.73 -4.22 -10.02
CA ALA A 40 10.41 -2.99 -9.62
C ALA A 40 11.72 -2.79 -10.41
N ARG A 41 12.55 -3.84 -10.52
CA ARG A 41 13.80 -3.80 -11.28
C ARG A 41 13.58 -3.60 -12.78
N GLU A 42 12.57 -4.23 -13.33
CA GLU A 42 12.23 -4.12 -14.76
C GLU A 42 11.66 -2.75 -15.09
N SER A 43 10.74 -2.24 -14.29
CA SER A 43 10.03 -0.99 -14.57
C SER A 43 10.80 0.26 -14.12
N GLY A 44 11.70 0.13 -13.14
CA GLY A 44 12.32 1.28 -12.45
C GLY A 44 11.35 2.02 -11.52
N ALA A 45 10.19 1.44 -11.23
CA ALA A 45 9.17 2.00 -10.35
C ALA A 45 9.28 1.43 -8.93
N VAL A 46 8.75 2.13 -7.95
CA VAL A 46 8.43 1.54 -6.66
C VAL A 46 7.16 0.71 -6.82
N VAL A 47 7.17 -0.51 -6.31
CA VAL A 47 6.03 -1.43 -6.35
C VAL A 47 5.46 -1.62 -4.95
N VAL A 48 4.16 -1.41 -4.82
CA VAL A 48 3.36 -1.72 -3.63
C VAL A 48 2.45 -2.90 -3.99
N LEU A 49 2.88 -4.12 -3.71
CA LEU A 49 2.06 -5.31 -3.92
C LEU A 49 1.10 -5.47 -2.75
N LYS A 50 -0.17 -5.12 -2.99
CA LYS A 50 -1.25 -5.18 -2.00
C LYS A 50 -1.56 -6.63 -1.59
N GLY A 51 -1.94 -6.82 -0.34
CA GLY A 51 -2.34 -8.10 0.26
C GLY A 51 -2.32 -7.98 1.78
N ASP A 52 -2.56 -9.09 2.48
CA ASP A 52 -2.51 -9.12 3.95
C ASP A 52 -1.16 -8.61 4.45
N ASP A 53 -0.07 -9.10 3.86
CA ASP A 53 1.27 -8.54 3.99
C ASP A 53 1.57 -7.69 2.77
N THR A 54 1.33 -6.39 2.84
CA THR A 54 1.66 -5.49 1.74
C THR A 54 3.17 -5.30 1.62
N ILE A 55 3.71 -5.59 0.45
CA ILE A 55 5.15 -5.49 0.13
C ILE A 55 5.40 -4.18 -0.62
N VAL A 56 6.37 -3.40 -0.14
CA VAL A 56 6.89 -2.21 -0.82
C VAL A 56 8.33 -2.46 -1.23
N THR A 57 8.67 -2.23 -2.50
CA THR A 57 10.05 -2.37 -2.98
C THR A 57 10.36 -1.44 -4.14
N ASP A 58 11.60 -0.97 -4.21
CA ASP A 58 12.18 -0.27 -5.38
C ASP A 58 13.15 -1.17 -6.18
N GLY A 59 13.16 -2.47 -5.87
CA GLY A 59 14.07 -3.45 -6.47
C GLY A 59 15.39 -3.65 -5.71
N GLY A 60 15.72 -2.77 -4.77
CA GLY A 60 16.88 -2.85 -3.87
C GLY A 60 16.45 -2.90 -2.40
N ARG A 61 15.59 -1.96 -1.99
CA ARG A 61 15.01 -1.91 -0.64
C ARG A 61 13.69 -2.70 -0.61
N VAL A 62 13.37 -3.27 0.54
CA VAL A 62 12.09 -3.95 0.79
C VAL A 62 11.55 -3.53 2.16
N ALA A 63 10.28 -3.22 2.22
CA ALA A 63 9.52 -3.08 3.46
C ALA A 63 8.26 -3.95 3.38
N ILE A 64 7.89 -4.57 4.49
CA ILE A 64 6.69 -5.40 4.59
C ILE A 64 5.82 -4.83 5.70
N ASN A 65 4.58 -4.48 5.34
CA ASN A 65 3.57 -4.10 6.30
C ASN A 65 2.74 -5.33 6.65
N ASN A 66 3.06 -5.93 7.79
CA ASN A 66 2.36 -7.10 8.34
C ASN A 66 1.17 -6.73 9.23
N CYS A 67 0.78 -5.47 9.21
CA CYS A 67 -0.35 -4.97 9.99
C CYS A 67 -1.66 -5.18 9.22
N SER A 68 -2.46 -6.14 9.62
CA SER A 68 -3.77 -6.38 9.00
C SER A 68 -4.76 -5.24 9.28
N ALA A 69 -5.53 -4.88 8.26
CA ALA A 69 -6.69 -4.00 8.35
C ALA A 69 -7.80 -4.54 7.42
N PRO A 70 -8.61 -5.50 7.87
CA PRO A 70 -9.66 -6.16 7.06
C PRO A 70 -10.61 -5.17 6.38
N ALA A 71 -10.86 -4.02 7.00
CA ALA A 71 -11.66 -2.93 6.43
C ALA A 71 -11.16 -2.44 5.04
N LEU A 72 -9.89 -2.67 4.73
CA LEU A 72 -9.31 -2.29 3.46
C LEU A 72 -9.55 -3.27 2.31
N ALA A 73 -10.19 -4.41 2.57
CA ALA A 73 -10.60 -5.36 1.53
C ALA A 73 -11.80 -4.86 0.70
N THR A 74 -12.36 -3.70 1.03
CA THR A 74 -13.50 -3.08 0.33
C THR A 74 -13.05 -2.38 -0.96
N ALA A 75 -13.94 -2.40 -1.96
CA ALA A 75 -13.71 -1.74 -3.24
C ALA A 75 -13.43 -0.23 -3.09
N GLY A 76 -12.49 0.28 -3.86
CA GLY A 76 -12.09 1.70 -3.87
C GLY A 76 -11.02 2.08 -2.84
N THR A 77 -10.73 1.25 -1.85
CA THR A 77 -9.67 1.53 -0.87
C THR A 77 -8.27 1.56 -1.49
N GLY A 78 -8.06 0.79 -2.57
CA GLY A 78 -6.83 0.85 -3.37
C GLY A 78 -6.62 2.20 -4.06
N ASP A 79 -7.70 2.87 -4.50
CA ASP A 79 -7.62 4.21 -5.10
C ASP A 79 -7.26 5.26 -4.04
N VAL A 80 -7.76 5.08 -2.82
CA VAL A 80 -7.36 5.92 -1.67
C VAL A 80 -5.85 5.78 -1.43
N LEU A 81 -5.32 4.55 -1.40
CA LEU A 81 -3.88 4.31 -1.24
C LEU A 81 -3.07 4.99 -2.36
N ALA A 82 -3.49 4.83 -3.61
CA ALA A 82 -2.83 5.46 -4.75
C ALA A 82 -2.82 7.00 -4.64
N GLY A 83 -3.93 7.59 -4.19
CA GLY A 83 -4.03 9.02 -3.91
C GLY A 83 -3.07 9.48 -2.82
N VAL A 84 -2.94 8.72 -1.73
CA VAL A 84 -2.01 9.03 -0.63
C VAL A 84 -0.55 8.93 -1.09
N CYS A 85 -0.20 7.90 -1.89
CA CYS A 85 1.12 7.80 -2.52
C CYS A 85 1.43 9.05 -3.36
N GLY A 86 0.49 9.46 -4.21
CA GLY A 86 0.62 10.68 -5.03
C GLY A 86 0.79 11.95 -4.20
N ALA A 87 0.07 12.07 -3.10
CA ALA A 87 0.16 13.23 -2.20
C ALA A 87 1.54 13.32 -1.54
N PHE A 88 2.12 12.20 -1.08
CA PHE A 88 3.46 12.18 -0.49
C PHE A 88 4.55 12.43 -1.53
N LEU A 89 4.41 11.91 -2.76
CA LEU A 89 5.30 12.23 -3.87
C LEU A 89 5.28 13.73 -4.19
N ALA A 90 4.08 14.33 -4.26
CA ALA A 90 3.91 15.75 -4.53
C ALA A 90 4.53 16.64 -3.44
N ARG A 91 4.70 16.13 -2.22
CA ARG A 91 5.42 16.79 -1.12
C ARG A 91 6.94 16.60 -1.18
N GLY A 92 7.45 15.89 -2.15
CA GLY A 92 8.89 15.70 -2.37
C GLY A 92 9.54 14.57 -1.57
N LEU A 93 8.76 13.62 -1.02
CA LEU A 93 9.33 12.45 -0.37
C LEU A 93 10.04 11.56 -1.41
N ASP A 94 11.10 10.87 -0.99
CA ASP A 94 11.66 9.75 -1.76
C ASP A 94 10.55 8.76 -2.12
N PRO A 95 10.49 8.23 -3.36
CA PRO A 95 9.37 7.38 -3.80
C PRO A 95 9.15 6.14 -2.94
N PHE A 96 10.21 5.48 -2.46
CA PHE A 96 10.09 4.32 -1.58
C PHE A 96 9.56 4.73 -0.20
N GLU A 97 10.06 5.83 0.36
CA GLU A 97 9.58 6.37 1.64
C GLU A 97 8.12 6.85 1.53
N ALA A 98 7.75 7.49 0.43
CA ALA A 98 6.39 7.90 0.14
C ALA A 98 5.43 6.70 0.12
N ALA A 99 5.83 5.60 -0.54
CA ALA A 99 5.05 4.37 -0.59
C ALA A 99 4.91 3.72 0.81
N CYS A 100 6.00 3.62 1.56
CA CYS A 100 5.98 3.07 2.93
C CYS A 100 5.07 3.89 3.85
N ALA A 101 5.21 5.22 3.84
CA ALA A 101 4.39 6.12 4.63
C ALA A 101 2.90 6.03 4.23
N ALA A 102 2.62 5.94 2.92
CA ALA A 102 1.26 5.80 2.41
C ALA A 102 0.61 4.49 2.89
N VAL A 103 1.31 3.36 2.78
CA VAL A 103 0.82 2.06 3.26
C VAL A 103 0.56 2.10 4.77
N HIS A 104 1.48 2.66 5.55
CA HIS A 104 1.31 2.80 7.00
C HIS A 104 0.08 3.65 7.36
N CYS A 105 -0.05 4.86 6.79
CA CYS A 105 -1.19 5.75 7.04
C CYS A 105 -2.51 5.12 6.59
N HIS A 106 -2.52 4.46 5.43
CA HIS A 106 -3.70 3.79 4.89
C HIS A 106 -4.18 2.65 5.80
N THR A 107 -3.26 1.81 6.29
CA THR A 107 -3.57 0.73 7.25
C THR A 107 -4.16 1.29 8.55
N ARG A 108 -3.56 2.34 9.11
CA ARG A 108 -4.10 3.02 10.30
C ARG A 108 -5.47 3.63 10.05
N ALA A 109 -5.66 4.27 8.89
CA ALA A 109 -6.96 4.84 8.51
C ALA A 109 -8.05 3.77 8.41
N GLY A 110 -7.74 2.60 7.84
CA GLY A 110 -8.66 1.46 7.79
C GLY A 110 -9.10 0.99 9.17
N ARG A 111 -8.18 0.92 10.14
CA ARG A 111 -8.50 0.57 11.54
C ARG A 111 -9.37 1.64 12.20
N VAL A 112 -9.00 2.92 12.08
CA VAL A 112 -9.79 4.04 12.62
C VAL A 112 -11.19 4.08 12.00
N ALA A 113 -11.31 3.80 10.70
CA ALA A 113 -12.60 3.71 10.03
C ALA A 113 -13.45 2.57 10.59
N ALA A 114 -12.87 1.38 10.77
CA ALA A 114 -13.56 0.23 11.36
C ALA A 114 -14.06 0.51 12.78
N ASP A 115 -13.23 1.14 13.61
CA ASP A 115 -13.61 1.53 14.98
C ASP A 115 -14.77 2.53 14.98
N ARG A 116 -14.81 3.48 14.03
CA ARG A 116 -15.90 4.47 13.92
C ARG A 116 -17.21 3.88 13.38
N VAL A 117 -17.11 3.00 12.40
CA VAL A 117 -18.28 2.32 11.81
C VAL A 117 -18.81 1.22 12.73
N GLY A 118 -17.95 0.65 13.58
CA GLY A 118 -18.26 -0.45 14.49
C GLY A 118 -18.10 -1.84 13.88
N SER A 119 -17.69 -1.94 12.62
CA SER A 119 -17.31 -3.21 11.98
C SER A 119 -16.35 -2.95 10.80
N ALA A 120 -15.51 -3.93 10.49
CA ALA A 120 -14.62 -3.85 9.33
C ALA A 120 -15.38 -4.00 8.00
N GLU A 121 -16.42 -4.85 7.99
CA GLU A 121 -17.23 -5.17 6.82
C GLU A 121 -18.12 -3.98 6.38
N GLY A 122 -18.46 -3.10 7.32
CA GLY A 122 -19.29 -1.92 7.05
C GLY A 122 -18.51 -0.74 6.46
N VAL A 123 -17.18 -0.80 6.45
CA VAL A 123 -16.33 0.30 5.98
C VAL A 123 -16.39 0.44 4.45
N ILE A 124 -16.56 1.65 4.00
CA ILE A 124 -16.41 2.03 2.58
C ILE A 124 -15.18 2.92 2.38
N ALA A 125 -14.73 3.09 1.13
CA ALA A 125 -13.55 3.89 0.81
C ALA A 125 -13.65 5.34 1.35
N GLY A 126 -14.85 5.92 1.36
CA GLY A 126 -15.09 7.26 1.92
C GLY A 126 -14.76 7.37 3.41
N ASP A 127 -15.03 6.33 4.20
CA ASP A 127 -14.71 6.29 5.63
C ASP A 127 -13.20 6.29 5.85
N VAL A 128 -12.46 5.56 5.00
CA VAL A 128 -10.99 5.53 5.03
C VAL A 128 -10.42 6.92 4.73
N VAL A 129 -10.96 7.62 3.73
CA VAL A 129 -10.57 9.00 3.41
C VAL A 129 -10.81 9.93 4.61
N GLN A 130 -11.97 9.85 5.25
CA GLN A 130 -12.29 10.67 6.43
C GLN A 130 -11.45 10.33 7.66
N ALA A 131 -10.96 9.11 7.77
CA ALA A 131 -10.07 8.67 8.85
C ALA A 131 -8.60 9.08 8.62
N MET A 132 -8.21 9.43 7.39
CA MET A 132 -6.82 9.71 7.02
C MET A 132 -6.15 10.81 7.89
N PRO A 133 -6.80 11.95 8.20
CA PRO A 133 -6.18 12.97 9.06
C PRO A 133 -5.78 12.42 10.43
N LEU A 134 -6.55 11.53 11.02
CA LEU A 134 -6.22 10.91 12.32
C LEU A 134 -5.10 9.86 12.18
N ALA A 135 -5.04 9.18 11.05
CA ALA A 135 -3.99 8.21 10.76
C ALA A 135 -2.61 8.86 10.60
N MET A 136 -2.56 10.13 10.20
CA MET A 136 -1.33 10.90 10.01
C MET A 136 -0.77 11.53 11.29
N VAL A 137 -1.53 11.54 12.38
CA VAL A 137 -1.03 12.04 13.66
C VAL A 137 -0.03 11.01 14.22
N PRO A 138 1.18 11.44 14.66
CA PRO A 138 2.10 10.54 15.33
C PRO A 138 1.40 9.88 16.52
N GLY A 139 1.42 8.54 16.57
CA GLY A 139 0.94 7.83 17.75
C GLY A 139 1.84 8.12 18.94
N PRO A 140 1.36 7.90 20.20
CA PRO A 140 2.23 7.99 21.37
C PRO A 140 3.42 7.07 21.15
N ALA A 141 4.63 7.62 21.36
CA ALA A 141 5.87 6.86 21.19
C ALA A 141 5.83 5.61 22.08
N GLY A 142 5.69 4.43 21.49
CA GLY A 142 5.68 3.16 22.23
C GLY A 142 4.43 2.27 22.09
N ALA A 143 3.34 2.74 21.48
CA ALA A 143 2.09 1.95 21.40
C ALA A 143 2.09 0.82 20.34
N ASP A 144 3.10 0.76 19.50
CA ASP A 144 3.12 -0.16 18.32
C ASP A 144 4.02 -1.40 18.52
N ARG A 145 4.29 -1.80 19.77
CA ARG A 145 5.18 -2.94 20.09
C ARG A 145 4.51 -4.12 20.77
N SER A 146 3.18 -4.24 20.72
CA SER A 146 2.48 -5.39 21.31
C SER A 146 1.41 -5.91 20.38
N GLY A 147 1.77 -6.95 19.64
CA GLY A 147 0.86 -7.76 18.84
C GLY A 147 1.62 -8.80 18.09
#